data_0eaf1917696108ef18268b74df2a1269
#
_entry.id   0eaf1917696108ef18268b74df2a1269
#
_cell.length_a   1.000
_cell.length_b   1.000
_cell.length_c   1.000
_cell.angle_alpha   90.00
_cell.angle_beta   90.00
_cell.angle_gamma   90.00
#
_symmetry.space_group_name_H-M   'P 1'
#
loop_
_entity.id
_entity.type
_entity.pdbx_description
1 polymer ?
#
loop_
_entity_poly.entity_id
_entity_poly.type
_entity_poly.pdbx_seq_one_letter_code
_entity_poly.pdbx_strand_id
1 'polypeptide(L)'
;MLTASVPPGSVLTAEGLTLGTRLRDVSLRLEAGLLVAVVGPNGAGKSTLLQVLAGLLQAQGRILWNGRELSRIPFLERGRTLTWLGQESHAEFAFPVREVVAQGRHAWGDDRQGVDEALAILDIAYLADRPITQLSGGERRRVFLARALATGAPLQLWDEPTASLDVRHGLEVLKLARRLADQGTTLLVSLHDLRTALCFDRVLVLDRGSMVGFGPPEAVLTPELIHTVFRVQARKAEALTLELPS
;
A
#
# COMPACT_ATOMS: atom_id res chain seq x y z
N MET A 1 -14.59 8.75 -11.52
CA MET A 1 -14.53 8.35 -10.08
C MET A 1 -13.97 6.95 -9.99
N LEU A 2 -12.69 6.83 -9.60
CA LEU A 2 -11.97 5.54 -9.51
C LEU A 2 -12.37 4.67 -8.30
N THR A 3 -13.22 5.17 -7.41
CA THR A 3 -13.63 4.42 -6.22
C THR A 3 -14.89 3.63 -6.48
N ALA A 4 -14.79 2.29 -6.45
CA ALA A 4 -15.96 1.46 -6.17
C ALA A 4 -16.53 1.93 -4.82
N SER A 5 -17.86 2.11 -4.73
CA SER A 5 -18.52 2.46 -3.47
C SER A 5 -18.14 1.41 -2.43
N VAL A 6 -17.30 1.80 -1.46
CA VAL A 6 -16.93 0.92 -0.35
C VAL A 6 -18.18 0.72 0.50
N PRO A 7 -18.65 -0.52 0.68
CA PRO A 7 -19.78 -0.75 1.58
C PRO A 7 -19.39 -0.27 2.99
N PRO A 8 -20.25 0.44 3.70
CA PRO A 8 -19.97 0.87 5.06
C PRO A 8 -19.65 -0.35 5.93
N GLY A 9 -18.50 -0.29 6.63
CA GLY A 9 -18.05 -1.35 7.52
C GLY A 9 -17.16 -2.41 6.91
N SER A 10 -16.60 -2.21 5.70
CA SER A 10 -15.57 -3.11 5.14
C SER A 10 -14.41 -3.28 6.12
N VAL A 11 -14.15 -4.51 6.51
CA VAL A 11 -13.11 -4.86 7.50
C VAL A 11 -12.23 -5.93 6.93
N LEU A 12 -10.92 -5.72 7.00
CA LEU A 12 -9.94 -6.78 6.84
C LEU A 12 -9.58 -7.30 8.24
N THR A 13 -9.77 -8.59 8.46
CA THR A 13 -9.33 -9.27 9.69
C THR A 13 -8.28 -10.31 9.32
N ALA A 14 -7.15 -10.29 9.98
CA ALA A 14 -6.12 -11.31 9.91
C ALA A 14 -5.95 -11.93 11.30
N GLU A 15 -5.91 -13.25 11.38
CA GLU A 15 -5.85 -14.01 12.62
C GLU A 15 -4.72 -15.03 12.57
N GLY A 16 -3.74 -14.88 13.46
CA GLY A 16 -2.67 -15.86 13.67
C GLY A 16 -1.76 -16.09 12.46
N LEU A 17 -1.48 -15.05 11.64
CA LEU A 17 -0.68 -15.20 10.43
C LEU A 17 0.75 -15.62 10.78
N THR A 18 1.14 -16.82 10.33
CA THR A 18 2.47 -17.38 10.57
C THR A 18 3.05 -17.91 9.27
N LEU A 19 4.29 -17.51 8.96
CA LEU A 19 5.01 -17.95 7.76
C LEU A 19 6.50 -18.14 8.06
N GLY A 20 6.87 -19.34 8.49
CA GLY A 20 8.24 -19.69 8.88
C GLY A 20 8.80 -18.71 9.91
N THR A 21 9.96 -18.13 9.63
CA THR A 21 10.58 -17.11 10.48
C THR A 21 10.18 -15.68 10.10
N ARG A 22 9.50 -15.51 8.95
CA ARG A 22 9.17 -14.19 8.37
C ARG A 22 7.95 -13.53 9.01
N LEU A 23 6.97 -14.32 9.46
CA LEU A 23 5.80 -13.84 10.22
C LEU A 23 5.52 -14.81 11.37
N ARG A 24 5.20 -14.27 12.55
CA ARG A 24 4.98 -15.02 13.80
C ARG A 24 3.73 -14.50 14.48
N ASP A 25 2.62 -15.22 14.32
CA ASP A 25 1.35 -14.98 15.01
C ASP A 25 0.85 -13.53 14.86
N VAL A 26 0.86 -12.99 13.63
CA VAL A 26 0.39 -11.64 13.35
C VAL A 26 -1.13 -11.63 13.23
N SER A 27 -1.79 -10.88 14.12
CA SER A 27 -3.23 -10.69 14.11
C SER A 27 -3.56 -9.20 14.07
N LEU A 28 -4.44 -8.78 13.14
CA LEU A 28 -4.85 -7.38 13.01
C LEU A 28 -6.28 -7.27 12.48
N ARG A 29 -6.91 -6.14 12.78
CA ARG A 29 -8.22 -5.76 12.25
C ARG A 29 -8.16 -4.34 11.73
N LEU A 30 -8.64 -4.15 10.49
CA LEU A 30 -8.68 -2.86 9.81
C LEU A 30 -10.14 -2.50 9.49
N GLU A 31 -10.49 -1.28 9.78
CA GLU A 31 -11.77 -0.68 9.41
C GLU A 31 -11.65 0.02 8.05
N ALA A 32 -12.80 0.29 7.42
CA ALA A 32 -12.84 1.00 6.16
C ALA A 32 -12.30 2.44 6.28
N GLY A 33 -11.60 2.90 5.25
CA GLY A 33 -11.11 4.26 5.17
C GLY A 33 -9.89 4.58 6.04
N LEU A 34 -9.23 3.57 6.63
CA LEU A 34 -7.99 3.78 7.38
C LEU A 34 -6.77 3.85 6.46
N LEU A 35 -5.93 4.84 6.71
CA LEU A 35 -4.57 4.93 6.17
C LEU A 35 -3.59 4.41 7.23
N VAL A 36 -3.01 3.22 6.99
CA VAL A 36 -2.17 2.49 7.94
C VAL A 36 -0.73 2.42 7.46
N ALA A 37 0.20 2.93 8.25
CA ALA A 37 1.63 2.75 8.01
C ALA A 37 2.11 1.40 8.56
N VAL A 38 2.85 0.64 7.75
CA VAL A 38 3.54 -0.57 8.19
C VAL A 38 5.03 -0.26 8.28
N VAL A 39 5.56 -0.21 9.50
CA VAL A 39 6.97 0.16 9.76
C VAL A 39 7.70 -0.96 10.48
N GLY A 40 9.01 -0.91 10.43
CA GLY A 40 9.90 -1.90 11.08
C GLY A 40 11.26 -1.93 10.38
N PRO A 41 12.29 -2.49 11.02
CA PRO A 41 13.61 -2.65 10.42
C PRO A 41 13.58 -3.43 9.10
N ASN A 42 14.68 -3.38 8.34
CA ASN A 42 14.83 -4.24 7.17
C ASN A 42 14.78 -5.72 7.61
N GLY A 43 14.04 -6.53 6.86
CA GLY A 43 13.81 -7.93 7.23
C GLY A 43 12.76 -8.17 8.33
N ALA A 44 12.09 -7.14 8.86
CA ALA A 44 11.06 -7.29 9.89
C ALA A 44 9.80 -8.05 9.42
N GLY A 45 9.60 -8.22 8.10
CA GLY A 45 8.46 -8.94 7.55
C GLY A 45 7.40 -8.06 6.88
N LYS A 46 7.65 -6.74 6.68
CA LYS A 46 6.68 -5.80 6.10
C LYS A 46 6.13 -6.25 4.74
N SER A 47 7.00 -6.47 3.76
CA SER A 47 6.61 -6.94 2.42
C SER A 47 5.95 -8.33 2.49
N THR A 48 6.46 -9.21 3.37
CA THR A 48 5.86 -10.53 3.57
C THR A 48 4.43 -10.43 4.11
N LEU A 49 4.18 -9.55 5.08
CA LEU A 49 2.82 -9.30 5.60
C LEU A 49 1.89 -8.82 4.48
N LEU A 50 2.31 -7.80 3.72
CA LEU A 50 1.50 -7.29 2.62
C LEU A 50 1.22 -8.36 1.55
N GLN A 51 2.21 -9.19 1.19
CA GLN A 51 2.03 -10.29 0.24
C GLN A 51 1.11 -11.39 0.77
N VAL A 52 1.16 -11.71 2.06
CA VAL A 52 0.24 -12.66 2.70
C VAL A 52 -1.18 -12.10 2.71
N LEU A 53 -1.37 -10.83 3.07
CA LEU A 53 -2.67 -10.15 3.02
C LEU A 53 -3.22 -10.05 1.60
N ALA A 54 -2.35 -9.92 0.59
CA ALA A 54 -2.73 -9.95 -0.83
C ALA A 54 -3.09 -11.37 -1.33
N GLY A 55 -2.81 -12.41 -0.54
CA GLY A 55 -2.99 -13.79 -0.94
C GLY A 55 -1.95 -14.29 -1.97
N LEU A 56 -0.81 -13.59 -2.08
CA LEU A 56 0.32 -13.96 -2.94
C LEU A 56 1.24 -14.97 -2.27
N LEU A 57 1.28 -14.98 -0.94
CA LEU A 57 1.98 -15.97 -0.14
C LEU A 57 0.98 -16.68 0.77
N GLN A 58 1.09 -18.02 0.81
CA GLN A 58 0.31 -18.81 1.74
C GLN A 58 0.97 -18.78 3.13
N ALA A 59 0.17 -18.50 4.15
CA ALA A 59 0.57 -18.54 5.56
C ALA A 59 -0.43 -19.38 6.36
N GLN A 60 -0.02 -19.82 7.54
CA GLN A 60 -0.97 -20.33 8.53
C GLN A 60 -1.81 -19.16 9.06
N GLY A 61 -2.98 -19.47 9.62
CA GLY A 61 -3.92 -18.46 10.08
C GLY A 61 -5.05 -18.21 9.09
N ARG A 62 -5.79 -17.13 9.29
CA ARG A 62 -6.95 -16.79 8.43
C ARG A 62 -6.93 -15.31 8.06
N ILE A 63 -7.42 -15.02 6.86
CA ILE A 63 -7.66 -13.66 6.37
C ILE A 63 -9.12 -13.57 5.96
N LEU A 64 -9.84 -12.65 6.56
CA LEU A 64 -11.25 -12.42 6.30
C LEU A 64 -11.44 -11.01 5.69
N TRP A 65 -12.18 -10.93 4.61
CA TRP A 65 -12.67 -9.69 4.03
C TRP A 65 -14.19 -9.63 4.20
N ASN A 66 -14.69 -8.66 4.96
CA ASN A 66 -16.12 -8.55 5.31
C ASN A 66 -16.69 -9.87 5.84
N GLY A 67 -15.96 -10.58 6.70
CA GLY A 67 -16.36 -11.86 7.26
C GLY A 67 -16.21 -13.07 6.32
N ARG A 68 -15.87 -12.86 5.03
CA ARG A 68 -15.61 -13.94 4.07
C ARG A 68 -14.12 -14.27 4.03
N GLU A 69 -13.79 -15.53 4.14
CA GLU A 69 -12.41 -15.99 4.04
C GLU A 69 -11.81 -15.67 2.65
N LEU A 70 -10.67 -14.96 2.62
CA LEU A 70 -10.05 -14.47 1.38
C LEU A 70 -9.70 -15.62 0.41
N SER A 71 -9.29 -16.77 0.95
CA SER A 71 -8.99 -17.97 0.16
C SER A 71 -10.20 -18.52 -0.62
N ARG A 72 -11.42 -18.25 -0.13
CA ARG A 72 -12.68 -18.67 -0.74
C ARG A 72 -13.29 -17.65 -1.69
N ILE A 73 -12.70 -16.44 -1.79
CA ILE A 73 -13.15 -15.43 -2.75
C ILE A 73 -12.56 -15.80 -4.12
N PRO A 74 -13.39 -15.92 -5.18
CA PRO A 74 -12.93 -16.20 -6.53
C PRO A 74 -11.88 -15.18 -7.00
N PHE A 75 -10.92 -15.61 -7.82
CA PHE A 75 -9.76 -14.79 -8.20
C PHE A 75 -10.15 -13.42 -8.78
N LEU A 76 -11.11 -13.36 -9.71
CA LEU A 76 -11.58 -12.10 -10.30
C LEU A 76 -12.28 -11.21 -9.25
N GLU A 77 -13.11 -11.78 -8.37
CA GLU A 77 -13.74 -11.03 -7.29
C GLU A 77 -12.69 -10.50 -6.31
N ARG A 78 -11.64 -11.27 -6.03
CA ARG A 78 -10.49 -10.84 -5.22
C ARG A 78 -9.78 -9.65 -5.84
N GLY A 79 -9.56 -9.65 -7.17
CA GLY A 79 -8.97 -8.51 -7.88
C GLY A 79 -9.81 -7.23 -7.84
N ARG A 80 -11.14 -7.34 -7.62
CA ARG A 80 -12.02 -6.20 -7.35
C ARG A 80 -12.02 -5.77 -5.88
N THR A 81 -11.56 -6.64 -4.98
CA THR A 81 -11.56 -6.41 -3.53
C THR A 81 -10.28 -5.74 -3.06
N LEU A 82 -9.15 -6.22 -3.54
CA LEU A 82 -7.84 -5.73 -3.12
C LEU A 82 -6.87 -5.62 -4.28
N THR A 83 -5.92 -4.71 -4.13
CA THR A 83 -4.76 -4.61 -5.02
C THR A 83 -3.48 -4.58 -4.22
N TRP A 84 -2.41 -5.06 -4.84
CA TRP A 84 -1.06 -5.01 -4.29
C TRP A 84 -0.11 -4.30 -5.24
N LEU A 85 0.61 -3.32 -4.70
CA LEU A 85 1.71 -2.63 -5.36
C LEU A 85 3.02 -3.10 -4.73
N GLY A 86 3.80 -3.93 -5.44
CA GLY A 86 5.10 -4.41 -4.98
C GLY A 86 6.18 -3.35 -5.03
N GLN A 87 7.27 -3.60 -4.32
CA GLN A 87 8.45 -2.74 -4.31
C GLN A 87 9.12 -2.69 -5.69
N GLU A 88 9.27 -3.84 -6.34
CA GLU A 88 9.89 -3.94 -7.66
C GLU A 88 8.89 -3.61 -8.77
N SER A 89 9.32 -2.75 -9.69
CA SER A 89 8.56 -2.30 -10.85
C SER A 89 9.31 -2.74 -12.13
N HIS A 90 9.41 -4.05 -12.33
CA HIS A 90 10.04 -4.61 -13.51
C HIS A 90 9.02 -4.79 -14.64
N ALA A 91 9.42 -4.42 -15.85
CA ALA A 91 8.67 -4.70 -17.06
C ALA A 91 9.64 -5.31 -18.08
N GLU A 92 9.46 -6.58 -18.38
CA GLU A 92 10.27 -7.32 -19.35
C GLU A 92 9.86 -7.02 -20.79
N PHE A 93 8.60 -6.65 -21.00
CA PHE A 93 8.03 -6.40 -22.32
C PHE A 93 7.74 -4.92 -22.55
N ALA A 94 7.92 -4.47 -23.80
CA ALA A 94 7.77 -3.07 -24.22
C ALA A 94 6.29 -2.67 -24.46
N PHE A 95 5.39 -2.99 -23.52
CA PHE A 95 4.00 -2.55 -23.62
C PHE A 95 3.88 -1.02 -23.49
N PRO A 96 2.97 -0.37 -24.22
CA PRO A 96 2.60 1.01 -23.98
C PRO A 96 2.13 1.22 -22.53
N VAL A 97 2.45 2.36 -21.95
CA VAL A 97 2.06 2.71 -20.57
C VAL A 97 0.55 2.54 -20.36
N ARG A 98 -0.27 3.00 -21.30
CA ARG A 98 -1.73 2.84 -21.23
C ARG A 98 -2.16 1.39 -21.07
N GLU A 99 -1.55 0.47 -21.81
CA GLU A 99 -1.86 -0.96 -21.71
C GLU A 99 -1.44 -1.56 -20.37
N VAL A 100 -0.30 -1.12 -19.82
CA VAL A 100 0.14 -1.54 -18.48
C VAL A 100 -0.85 -1.07 -17.42
N VAL A 101 -1.34 0.17 -17.50
CA VAL A 101 -2.34 0.69 -16.56
C VAL A 101 -3.68 -0.04 -16.72
N ALA A 102 -4.08 -0.34 -17.98
CA ALA A 102 -5.30 -1.08 -18.28
C ALA A 102 -5.33 -2.50 -17.68
N GLN A 103 -4.17 -3.15 -17.45
CA GLN A 103 -4.10 -4.43 -16.73
C GLN A 103 -4.77 -4.38 -15.34
N GLY A 104 -4.81 -3.20 -14.70
CA GLY A 104 -5.55 -2.99 -13.45
C GLY A 104 -7.05 -3.27 -13.60
N ARG A 105 -7.60 -3.21 -14.81
CA ARG A 105 -9.03 -3.45 -15.10
C ARG A 105 -9.37 -4.90 -15.46
N HIS A 106 -8.37 -5.79 -15.47
CA HIS A 106 -8.58 -7.20 -15.83
C HIS A 106 -9.72 -7.87 -15.05
N ALA A 107 -9.82 -7.60 -13.75
CA ALA A 107 -10.90 -8.15 -12.91
C ALA A 107 -12.30 -7.60 -13.28
N TRP A 108 -12.38 -6.54 -14.06
CA TRP A 108 -13.63 -5.89 -14.51
C TRP A 108 -13.98 -6.21 -15.98
N GLY A 109 -13.25 -7.15 -16.60
CA GLY A 109 -13.48 -7.52 -17.99
C GLY A 109 -12.82 -6.57 -18.98
N ASP A 110 -11.72 -5.95 -18.58
CA ASP A 110 -10.90 -5.05 -19.41
C ASP A 110 -11.70 -3.84 -19.97
N ASP A 111 -12.61 -3.29 -19.14
CA ASP A 111 -13.48 -2.17 -19.50
C ASP A 111 -12.75 -0.83 -19.69
N ARG A 112 -11.45 -0.77 -19.35
CA ARG A 112 -10.58 0.43 -19.42
C ARG A 112 -11.08 1.66 -18.65
N GLN A 113 -12.14 1.51 -17.86
CA GLN A 113 -12.67 2.63 -17.07
C GLN A 113 -11.62 3.13 -16.08
N GLY A 114 -11.46 4.45 -15.98
CA GLY A 114 -10.54 5.09 -15.04
C GLY A 114 -9.04 5.00 -15.44
N VAL A 115 -8.68 4.39 -16.59
CA VAL A 115 -7.28 4.34 -17.05
C VAL A 115 -6.73 5.74 -17.30
N ASP A 116 -7.45 6.55 -18.06
CA ASP A 116 -7.02 7.93 -18.36
C ASP A 116 -7.02 8.81 -17.10
N GLU A 117 -7.99 8.60 -16.20
CA GLU A 117 -8.03 9.29 -14.90
C GLU A 117 -6.83 8.91 -14.03
N ALA A 118 -6.45 7.64 -13.99
CA ALA A 118 -5.26 7.19 -13.25
C ALA A 118 -3.96 7.76 -13.82
N LEU A 119 -3.84 7.83 -15.14
CA LEU A 119 -2.70 8.45 -15.83
C LEU A 119 -2.59 9.94 -15.50
N ALA A 120 -3.72 10.65 -15.47
CA ALA A 120 -3.77 12.08 -15.14
C ALA A 120 -3.44 12.35 -13.66
N ILE A 121 -3.98 11.53 -12.73
CA ILE A 121 -3.71 11.66 -11.28
C ILE A 121 -2.21 11.55 -10.97
N LEU A 122 -1.50 10.68 -11.69
CA LEU A 122 -0.06 10.44 -11.51
C LEU A 122 0.83 11.32 -12.42
N ASP A 123 0.25 12.29 -13.14
CA ASP A 123 0.95 13.17 -14.07
C ASP A 123 1.84 12.41 -15.07
N ILE A 124 1.28 11.37 -15.70
CA ILE A 124 1.95 10.51 -16.70
C ILE A 124 1.13 10.32 -17.98
N ALA A 125 0.07 11.13 -18.19
CA ALA A 125 -0.76 11.02 -19.38
C ALA A 125 0.05 11.24 -20.69
N TYR A 126 1.09 12.09 -20.64
CA TYR A 126 2.00 12.34 -21.77
C TYR A 126 2.88 11.13 -22.14
N LEU A 127 2.94 10.10 -21.27
CA LEU A 127 3.69 8.86 -21.50
C LEU A 127 2.79 7.73 -22.01
N ALA A 128 1.49 7.95 -22.17
CA ALA A 128 0.49 6.90 -22.38
C ALA A 128 0.84 5.89 -23.49
N ASP A 129 1.37 6.39 -24.61
CA ASP A 129 1.72 5.56 -25.78
C ASP A 129 3.20 5.14 -25.80
N ARG A 130 3.99 5.57 -24.81
CA ARG A 130 5.41 5.25 -24.71
C ARG A 130 5.62 3.84 -24.15
N PRO A 131 6.57 3.04 -24.68
CA PRO A 131 6.93 1.75 -24.10
C PRO A 131 7.46 1.89 -22.67
N ILE A 132 6.93 1.09 -21.74
CA ILE A 132 7.32 1.14 -20.32
C ILE A 132 8.82 0.88 -20.10
N THR A 133 9.46 0.11 -20.97
CA THR A 133 10.90 -0.19 -20.92
C THR A 133 11.78 1.04 -21.17
N GLN A 134 11.24 2.11 -21.76
CA GLN A 134 11.96 3.35 -22.06
C GLN A 134 11.83 4.41 -20.96
N LEU A 135 11.15 4.07 -19.86
CA LEU A 135 10.89 4.99 -18.75
C LEU A 135 12.01 4.98 -17.72
N SER A 136 12.21 6.13 -17.07
CA SER A 136 13.00 6.23 -15.84
C SER A 136 12.37 5.39 -14.71
N GLY A 137 13.14 5.12 -13.65
CA GLY A 137 12.64 4.39 -12.49
C GLY A 137 11.45 5.07 -11.83
N GLY A 138 11.48 6.40 -11.68
CA GLY A 138 10.40 7.19 -11.10
C GLY A 138 9.13 7.21 -11.98
N GLU A 139 9.27 7.39 -13.30
CA GLU A 139 8.15 7.30 -14.24
C GLU A 139 7.52 5.92 -14.21
N ARG A 140 8.34 4.87 -14.22
CA ARG A 140 7.88 3.48 -14.14
C ARG A 140 7.12 3.22 -12.83
N ARG A 141 7.62 3.73 -11.71
CA ARG A 141 6.94 3.64 -10.41
C ARG A 141 5.55 4.26 -10.45
N ARG A 142 5.42 5.44 -11.05
CA ARG A 142 4.11 6.12 -11.24
C ARG A 142 3.17 5.32 -12.14
N VAL A 143 3.66 4.65 -13.19
CA VAL A 143 2.85 3.75 -14.03
C VAL A 143 2.27 2.59 -13.22
N PHE A 144 3.06 1.94 -12.37
CA PHE A 144 2.56 0.84 -11.52
C PHE A 144 1.59 1.33 -10.44
N LEU A 145 1.80 2.54 -9.91
CA LEU A 145 0.81 3.20 -9.04
C LEU A 145 -0.50 3.47 -9.81
N ALA A 146 -0.43 4.01 -11.04
CA ALA A 146 -1.60 4.22 -11.88
C ALA A 146 -2.36 2.91 -12.16
N ARG A 147 -1.64 1.82 -12.43
CA ARG A 147 -2.23 0.48 -12.56
C ARG A 147 -2.96 0.04 -11.28
N ALA A 148 -2.36 0.26 -10.12
CA ALA A 148 -3.00 -0.04 -8.83
C ALA A 148 -4.27 0.80 -8.62
N LEU A 149 -4.24 2.09 -8.94
CA LEU A 149 -5.41 2.97 -8.87
C LEU A 149 -6.53 2.54 -9.81
N ALA A 150 -6.19 2.17 -11.04
CA ALA A 150 -7.16 1.74 -12.05
C ALA A 150 -7.98 0.51 -11.59
N THR A 151 -7.50 -0.29 -10.65
CA THR A 151 -8.28 -1.40 -10.08
C THR A 151 -9.56 -0.93 -9.39
N GLY A 152 -9.56 0.28 -8.81
CA GLY A 152 -10.67 0.77 -7.98
C GLY A 152 -10.94 -0.08 -6.73
N ALA A 153 -9.99 -0.94 -6.33
CA ALA A 153 -10.16 -1.84 -5.21
C ALA A 153 -10.27 -1.09 -3.86
N PRO A 154 -11.22 -1.46 -2.99
CA PRO A 154 -11.41 -0.80 -1.68
C PRO A 154 -10.30 -1.08 -0.67
N LEU A 155 -9.43 -2.06 -0.89
CA LEU A 155 -8.23 -2.32 -0.11
C LEU A 155 -7.00 -2.20 -0.99
N GLN A 156 -6.09 -1.31 -0.61
CA GLN A 156 -4.84 -1.05 -1.31
C GLN A 156 -3.65 -1.44 -0.40
N LEU A 157 -2.78 -2.31 -0.89
CA LEU A 157 -1.59 -2.77 -0.18
C LEU A 157 -0.37 -2.27 -0.94
N TRP A 158 0.30 -1.24 -0.43
CA TRP A 158 1.42 -0.58 -1.11
C TRP A 158 2.74 -0.85 -0.40
N ASP A 159 3.65 -1.52 -1.09
CA ASP A 159 4.98 -1.82 -0.57
C ASP A 159 5.97 -0.76 -1.07
N GLU A 160 6.40 0.11 -0.16
CA GLU A 160 7.33 1.21 -0.39
C GLU A 160 6.98 2.08 -1.62
N PRO A 161 5.78 2.68 -1.68
CA PRO A 161 5.29 3.34 -2.87
C PRO A 161 6.11 4.55 -3.30
N THR A 162 6.85 5.15 -2.37
CA THR A 162 7.69 6.34 -2.58
C THR A 162 9.16 5.99 -2.93
N ALA A 163 9.54 4.70 -2.92
CA ALA A 163 10.88 4.30 -3.30
C ALA A 163 11.20 4.73 -4.73
N SER A 164 12.42 5.24 -4.94
CA SER A 164 12.92 5.75 -6.24
C SER A 164 12.20 7.00 -6.79
N LEU A 165 11.34 7.64 -5.99
CA LEU A 165 10.75 8.94 -6.31
C LEU A 165 11.55 10.07 -5.67
N ASP A 166 11.58 11.21 -6.32
CA ASP A 166 12.07 12.44 -5.70
C ASP A 166 11.09 12.94 -4.62
N VAL A 167 11.51 13.94 -3.85
CA VAL A 167 10.74 14.48 -2.71
C VAL A 167 9.34 14.93 -3.13
N ARG A 168 9.22 15.65 -4.27
CA ARG A 168 7.95 16.16 -4.76
C ARG A 168 6.98 15.03 -5.08
N HIS A 169 7.40 14.09 -5.94
CA HIS A 169 6.56 12.96 -6.33
C HIS A 169 6.24 12.04 -5.14
N GLY A 170 7.18 11.87 -4.19
CA GLY A 170 6.92 11.15 -2.94
C GLY A 170 5.78 11.77 -2.13
N LEU A 171 5.77 13.12 -1.98
CA LEU A 171 4.71 13.85 -1.29
C LEU A 171 3.37 13.75 -2.05
N GLU A 172 3.37 13.80 -3.38
CA GLU A 172 2.17 13.62 -4.21
C GLU A 172 1.53 12.25 -3.99
N VAL A 173 2.34 11.18 -3.91
CA VAL A 173 1.88 9.81 -3.61
C VAL A 173 1.27 9.72 -2.20
N LEU A 174 1.88 10.34 -1.19
CA LEU A 174 1.34 10.35 0.17
C LEU A 174 0.03 11.15 0.27
N LYS A 175 -0.06 12.31 -0.39
CA LYS A 175 -1.31 13.08 -0.50
C LYS A 175 -2.40 12.28 -1.21
N LEU A 176 -2.04 11.51 -2.25
CA LEU A 176 -2.96 10.62 -2.94
C LEU A 176 -3.48 9.53 -2.00
N ALA A 177 -2.59 8.86 -1.25
CA ALA A 177 -2.97 7.85 -0.26
C ALA A 177 -3.97 8.40 0.75
N ARG A 178 -3.74 9.63 1.27
CA ARG A 178 -4.66 10.30 2.19
C ARG A 178 -6.02 10.54 1.55
N ARG A 179 -6.06 11.12 0.33
CA ARG A 179 -7.33 11.37 -0.38
C ARG A 179 -8.13 10.09 -0.61
N LEU A 180 -7.48 9.00 -0.97
CA LEU A 180 -8.14 7.70 -1.15
C LEU A 180 -8.73 7.19 0.17
N ALA A 181 -8.02 7.33 1.27
CA ALA A 181 -8.52 6.96 2.59
C ALA A 181 -9.72 7.81 3.00
N ASP A 182 -9.67 9.14 2.79
CA ASP A 182 -10.79 10.06 3.06
C ASP A 182 -12.04 9.73 2.19
N GLN A 183 -11.84 9.09 1.04
CA GLN A 183 -12.90 8.58 0.16
C GLN A 183 -13.38 7.15 0.54
N GLY A 184 -12.87 6.58 1.64
CA GLY A 184 -13.29 5.29 2.17
C GLY A 184 -12.43 4.10 1.73
N THR A 185 -11.37 4.30 0.92
CA THR A 185 -10.42 3.23 0.59
C THR A 185 -9.55 2.94 1.80
N THR A 186 -9.33 1.67 2.13
CA THR A 186 -8.39 1.27 3.17
C THR A 186 -7.02 1.06 2.57
N LEU A 187 -5.98 1.69 3.12
CA LEU A 187 -4.62 1.55 2.62
C LEU A 187 -3.67 1.04 3.71
N LEU A 188 -2.88 0.02 3.37
CA LEU A 188 -1.70 -0.35 4.14
C LEU A 188 -0.47 0.00 3.31
N VAL A 189 0.39 0.85 3.87
CA VAL A 189 1.56 1.38 3.17
C VAL A 189 2.80 1.05 3.97
N SER A 190 3.71 0.24 3.42
CA SER A 190 5.00 0.05 4.08
C SER A 190 5.90 1.28 3.87
N LEU A 191 6.55 1.70 4.95
CA LEU A 191 7.39 2.90 5.00
C LEU A 191 8.71 2.61 5.70
N HIS A 192 9.76 3.34 5.29
CA HIS A 192 11.04 3.36 6.00
C HIS A 192 11.15 4.57 6.95
N ASP A 193 10.55 5.69 6.61
CA ASP A 193 10.62 6.91 7.42
C ASP A 193 9.51 6.96 8.48
N LEU A 194 9.91 6.90 9.75
CA LEU A 194 8.99 6.99 10.88
C LEU A 194 8.30 8.35 10.98
N ARG A 195 8.91 9.42 10.48
CA ARG A 195 8.31 10.77 10.51
C ARG A 195 7.11 10.82 9.57
N THR A 196 7.23 10.22 8.40
CA THR A 196 6.10 10.06 7.48
C THR A 196 4.96 9.26 8.10
N ALA A 197 5.26 8.22 8.90
CA ALA A 197 4.25 7.40 9.55
C ALA A 197 3.41 8.19 10.60
N LEU A 198 3.92 9.30 11.12
CA LEU A 198 3.17 10.18 12.04
C LEU A 198 1.95 10.85 11.39
N CYS A 199 1.90 10.93 10.05
CA CYS A 199 0.78 11.51 9.30
C CYS A 199 -0.32 10.48 8.97
N PHE A 200 -0.21 9.25 9.46
CA PHE A 200 -1.14 8.16 9.20
C PHE A 200 -2.15 7.99 10.34
N ASP A 201 -3.31 7.37 10.07
CA ASP A 201 -4.33 7.15 11.11
C ASP A 201 -3.90 6.10 12.11
N ARG A 202 -3.15 5.09 11.65
CA ARG A 202 -2.60 3.99 12.46
C ARG A 202 -1.21 3.64 12.00
N VAL A 203 -0.43 3.12 12.93
CA VAL A 203 0.89 2.54 12.67
C VAL A 203 0.90 1.10 13.15
N LEU A 204 1.36 0.20 12.30
CA LEU A 204 1.68 -1.18 12.60
C LEU A 204 3.19 -1.32 12.62
N VAL A 205 3.76 -1.72 13.75
CA VAL A 205 5.20 -1.94 13.91
C VAL A 205 5.49 -3.42 13.90
N LEU A 206 6.35 -3.84 12.97
CA LEU A 206 6.88 -5.19 12.91
C LEU A 206 8.33 -5.23 13.38
N ASP A 207 8.67 -6.23 14.20
CA ASP A 207 10.04 -6.62 14.52
C ASP A 207 10.18 -8.13 14.43
N ARG A 208 11.16 -8.63 13.68
CA ARG A 208 11.49 -10.06 13.51
C ARG A 208 10.29 -10.96 13.23
N GLY A 209 9.37 -10.47 12.40
CA GLY A 209 8.16 -11.18 11.99
C GLY A 209 6.97 -11.06 12.95
N SER A 210 7.13 -10.44 14.11
CA SER A 210 6.07 -10.24 15.09
C SER A 210 5.54 -8.81 15.05
N MET A 211 4.24 -8.64 15.28
CA MET A 211 3.64 -7.32 15.49
C MET A 211 3.90 -6.89 16.94
N VAL A 212 4.66 -5.80 17.10
CA VAL A 212 5.04 -5.26 18.41
C VAL A 212 4.30 -4.00 18.80
N GLY A 213 3.51 -3.45 17.87
CA GLY A 213 2.64 -2.30 18.13
C GLY A 213 1.62 -2.09 17.01
N PHE A 214 0.40 -1.69 17.38
CA PHE A 214 -0.64 -1.27 16.44
C PHE A 214 -1.57 -0.26 17.09
N GLY A 215 -1.74 0.91 16.49
CA GLY A 215 -2.59 1.97 17.04
C GLY A 215 -2.29 3.34 16.43
N PRO A 216 -2.79 4.43 17.04
CA PRO A 216 -2.44 5.80 16.68
C PRO A 216 -0.91 6.00 16.77
N PRO A 217 -0.32 6.77 15.82
CA PRO A 217 1.15 6.94 15.76
C PRO A 217 1.76 7.40 17.08
N GLU A 218 1.16 8.40 17.74
CA GLU A 218 1.66 8.98 18.99
C GLU A 218 1.59 8.01 20.16
N ALA A 219 0.71 7.04 20.14
CA ALA A 219 0.60 6.01 21.17
C ALA A 219 1.57 4.84 20.93
N VAL A 220 1.90 4.56 19.67
CA VAL A 220 2.72 3.41 19.28
C VAL A 220 4.19 3.78 19.15
N LEU A 221 4.50 4.90 18.47
CA LEU A 221 5.89 5.32 18.20
C LEU A 221 6.50 6.06 19.40
N THR A 222 6.53 5.39 20.56
CA THR A 222 7.17 5.96 21.75
C THR A 222 8.70 5.88 21.65
N PRO A 223 9.44 6.76 22.36
CA PRO A 223 10.90 6.69 22.40
C PRO A 223 11.43 5.32 22.79
N GLU A 224 10.76 4.62 23.71
CA GLU A 224 11.13 3.30 24.23
C GLU A 224 10.95 2.24 23.13
N LEU A 225 9.82 2.23 22.41
CA LEU A 225 9.58 1.30 21.31
C LEU A 225 10.56 1.56 20.16
N ILE A 226 10.77 2.83 19.81
CA ILE A 226 11.72 3.23 18.75
C ILE A 226 13.13 2.75 19.11
N HIS A 227 13.56 2.96 20.37
CA HIS A 227 14.88 2.49 20.82
C HIS A 227 15.00 0.97 20.74
N THR A 228 13.98 0.24 21.21
CA THR A 228 14.00 -1.23 21.25
C THR A 228 14.03 -1.84 19.87
N VAL A 229 13.17 -1.35 18.95
CA VAL A 229 12.96 -1.93 17.61
C VAL A 229 14.00 -1.46 16.61
N PHE A 230 14.24 -0.13 16.57
CA PHE A 230 15.08 0.50 15.55
C PHE A 230 16.51 0.79 16.04
N ARG A 231 16.78 0.63 17.34
CA ARG A 231 18.09 0.86 18.00
C ARG A 231 18.61 2.29 17.82
N VAL A 232 17.70 3.26 17.80
CA VAL A 232 17.98 4.68 17.71
C VAL A 232 17.29 5.42 18.87
N GLN A 233 17.83 6.56 19.25
CA GLN A 233 17.16 7.43 20.24
C GLN A 233 16.25 8.41 19.51
N ALA A 234 14.98 8.45 19.90
CA ALA A 234 14.02 9.42 19.42
C ALA A 234 13.97 10.63 20.38
N ARG A 235 14.03 11.83 19.82
CA ARG A 235 13.81 13.07 20.55
C ARG A 235 12.81 13.92 19.78
N LYS A 236 11.84 14.48 20.47
CA LYS A 236 10.92 15.47 19.87
C LYS A 236 11.71 16.75 19.65
N ALA A 237 11.76 17.23 18.40
CA ALA A 237 12.41 18.48 18.01
C ALA A 237 11.51 19.21 17.00
N GLU A 238 11.68 20.53 16.91
CA GLU A 238 11.13 21.29 15.80
C GLU A 238 11.81 20.82 14.51
N ALA A 239 11.02 20.51 13.49
CA ALA A 239 11.49 19.98 12.22
C ALA A 239 10.97 20.84 11.06
N LEU A 240 11.75 20.89 9.96
CA LEU A 240 11.29 21.44 8.69
C LEU A 240 10.14 20.58 8.17
N THR A 241 8.99 21.21 7.91
CA THR A 241 7.85 20.57 7.27
C THR A 241 7.92 20.81 5.77
N LEU A 242 7.81 19.74 4.98
CA LEU A 242 7.78 19.81 3.52
C LEU A 242 6.35 19.63 3.04
N GLU A 243 5.87 20.60 2.26
CA GLU A 243 4.53 20.58 1.66
C GLU A 243 4.63 20.88 0.16
N LEU A 244 3.63 20.40 -0.59
CA LEU A 244 3.50 20.80 -1.99
C LEU A 244 3.01 22.26 -2.06
N PRO A 245 3.44 23.04 -3.06
CA PRO A 245 2.86 24.34 -3.32
C PRO A 245 1.34 24.26 -3.49
N SER A 246 0.64 25.28 -3.04
CA SER A 246 -0.80 25.45 -3.23
C SER A 246 -1.18 25.64 -4.70
#